data_9cd0d8524aca55a4f6cf7e8afbe67248
#
_entry.id   9cd0d8524aca55a4f6cf7e8afbe67248
#
_cell.length_a   1.000
_cell.length_b   1.000
_cell.length_c   1.000
_cell.angle_alpha   90.00
_cell.angle_beta   90.00
_cell.angle_gamma   90.00
#
_symmetry.space_group_name_H-M   'P 1'
#
loop_
_entity.id
_entity.type
_entity.pdbx_description
1 polymer ?
#
loop_
_entity_poly.entity_id
_entity_poly.type
_entity_poly.pdbx_seq_one_letter_code
_entity_poly.pdbx_strand_id
1 'polypeptide(L)'
;LLNPWALRTLRARLPHITLIVDAGLGAPSHATAAMELGMDAVLLNSAVSQSHNPVGMASAFRHAVQGGREGFLSGLMPSSDMAVATTPVGGQPFVLL
;
A
#
# COMPACT_ATOMS: atom_id res chain seq x y z
N LEU A 1 9.02 -6.42 -8.03
CA LEU A 1 9.20 -5.49 -6.93
C LEU A 1 8.83 -4.08 -7.33
N LEU A 2 8.18 -3.40 -6.41
CA LEU A 2 7.80 -2.01 -6.65
C LEU A 2 8.97 -1.08 -6.36
N ASN A 3 9.05 -0.02 -7.12
CA ASN A 3 9.99 1.06 -6.85
C ASN A 3 9.19 2.25 -6.30
N PRO A 4 9.16 2.42 -4.97
CA PRO A 4 8.33 3.46 -4.37
C PRO A 4 8.68 4.86 -4.84
N TRP A 5 9.96 5.13 -5.07
CA TRP A 5 10.39 6.44 -5.52
C TRP A 5 9.83 6.76 -6.89
N ALA A 6 9.87 5.79 -7.80
CA ALA A 6 9.36 5.99 -9.16
C ALA A 6 7.85 6.20 -9.14
N LEU A 7 7.12 5.43 -8.34
CA LEU A 7 5.67 5.57 -8.25
C LEU A 7 5.29 6.92 -7.65
N ARG A 8 5.99 7.33 -6.62
CA ARG A 8 5.74 8.64 -5.99
C ARG A 8 5.99 9.77 -6.96
N THR A 9 7.06 9.67 -7.75
CA THR A 9 7.41 10.69 -8.74
C THR A 9 6.34 10.77 -9.82
N LEU A 10 5.87 9.62 -10.30
CA LEU A 10 4.81 9.60 -11.30
C LEU A 10 3.54 10.25 -10.78
N ARG A 11 3.16 9.92 -9.54
CA ARG A 11 1.94 10.51 -8.98
C ARG A 11 2.06 12.02 -8.85
N ALA A 12 3.23 12.50 -8.42
CA ALA A 12 3.45 13.92 -8.24
C ALA A 12 3.41 14.67 -9.58
N ARG A 13 3.94 14.06 -10.62
CA ARG A 13 4.02 14.72 -11.93
C ARG A 13 2.74 14.60 -12.75
N LEU A 14 1.92 13.59 -12.46
CA LEU A 14 0.71 13.30 -13.23
C LEU A 14 -0.49 13.21 -12.28
N PRO A 15 -0.83 14.32 -11.61
CA PRO A 15 -1.85 14.26 -10.56
C PRO A 15 -3.25 13.97 -11.07
N HIS A 16 -3.52 14.22 -12.34
CA HIS A 16 -4.86 14.03 -12.90
C HIS A 16 -4.97 12.81 -13.80
N ILE A 17 -3.91 12.01 -13.89
CA ILE A 17 -3.92 10.82 -14.75
C ILE A 17 -4.20 9.60 -13.87
N THR A 18 -5.03 8.70 -14.38
CA THR A 18 -5.24 7.41 -13.71
C THR A 18 -4.00 6.56 -13.85
N LEU A 19 -3.44 6.14 -12.72
CA LEU A 19 -2.22 5.34 -12.69
C LEU A 19 -2.53 3.95 -12.15
N ILE A 20 -2.15 2.93 -12.92
CA ILE A 20 -2.40 1.54 -12.57
C ILE A 20 -1.08 0.80 -12.51
N VAL A 21 -0.86 0.06 -11.42
CA VAL A 21 0.34 -0.76 -11.26
C VAL A 21 0.04 -2.18 -11.72
N ASP A 22 0.86 -2.69 -12.64
CA ASP A 22 0.64 -4.01 -13.23
C ASP A 22 1.69 -5.03 -12.81
N ALA A 23 2.92 -4.64 -12.59
CA ALA A 23 4.01 -5.56 -12.33
C ALA A 23 4.52 -5.44 -10.91
N GLY A 24 5.15 -6.52 -10.41
CA GLY A 24 5.81 -6.50 -9.12
C GLY A 24 4.90 -6.73 -7.93
N LEU A 25 3.66 -7.15 -8.17
CA LEU A 25 2.70 -7.38 -7.09
C LEU A 25 2.64 -8.87 -6.78
N GLY A 26 3.41 -9.29 -5.79
CA GLY A 26 3.45 -10.69 -5.40
C GLY A 26 2.73 -11.00 -4.09
N ALA A 27 2.34 -9.99 -3.33
CA ALA A 27 1.69 -10.17 -2.04
C ALA A 27 0.75 -9.00 -1.77
N PRO A 28 -0.26 -9.19 -0.91
CA PRO A 28 -1.19 -8.11 -0.56
C PRO A 28 -0.48 -6.85 -0.05
N SER A 29 0.61 -7.00 0.69
CA SER A 29 1.36 -5.85 1.19
C SER A 29 1.91 -4.98 0.05
N HIS A 30 2.23 -5.57 -1.09
CA HIS A 30 2.70 -4.81 -2.24
C HIS A 30 1.59 -3.91 -2.79
N ALA A 31 0.36 -4.42 -2.81
CA ALA A 31 -0.78 -3.65 -3.27
C ALA A 31 -1.09 -2.51 -2.32
N THR A 32 -1.03 -2.76 -1.01
CA THR A 32 -1.22 -1.71 -0.02
C THR A 32 -0.20 -0.59 -0.23
N ALA A 33 1.07 -0.95 -0.39
CA ALA A 33 2.13 0.02 -0.58
C ALA A 33 1.91 0.87 -1.84
N ALA A 34 1.48 0.24 -2.94
CA ALA A 34 1.21 0.95 -4.17
C ALA A 34 0.08 1.96 -3.99
N MET A 35 -1.01 1.55 -3.33
CA MET A 35 -2.13 2.44 -3.11
C MET A 35 -1.78 3.58 -2.17
N GLU A 36 -0.93 3.32 -1.17
CA GLU A 36 -0.46 4.38 -0.26
C GLU A 36 0.36 5.43 -0.96
N LEU A 37 0.96 5.08 -2.09
CA LEU A 37 1.74 6.02 -2.89
C LEU A 37 0.87 6.83 -3.86
N GLY A 38 -0.44 6.57 -3.86
CA GLY A 38 -1.37 7.34 -4.66
C GLY A 38 -1.76 6.70 -5.99
N MET A 39 -1.45 5.41 -6.16
CA MET A 39 -1.92 4.71 -7.36
C MET A 39 -3.43 4.57 -7.29
N ASP A 40 -4.06 4.51 -8.45
CA ASP A 40 -5.51 4.42 -8.52
C ASP A 40 -6.02 2.99 -8.53
N ALA A 41 -5.20 2.06 -9.02
CA ALA A 41 -5.60 0.67 -9.10
C ALA A 41 -4.37 -0.23 -9.26
N VAL A 42 -4.58 -1.52 -9.07
CA VAL A 42 -3.56 -2.53 -9.31
C VAL A 42 -4.15 -3.63 -10.18
N LEU A 43 -3.31 -4.26 -11.00
CA LEU A 43 -3.70 -5.43 -11.77
C LEU A 43 -3.05 -6.65 -11.16
N LEU A 44 -3.82 -7.71 -10.98
CA LEU A 44 -3.38 -8.92 -10.33
C LEU A 44 -3.63 -10.11 -11.24
N ASN A 45 -2.71 -11.06 -11.21
CA ASN A 45 -2.92 -12.31 -11.94
C ASN A 45 -2.26 -13.46 -11.18
N SER A 46 -0.95 -13.67 -11.37
CA SER A 46 -0.27 -14.85 -10.82
C SER A 46 -0.29 -14.90 -9.29
N ALA A 47 -0.22 -13.75 -8.64
CA ALA A 47 -0.24 -13.71 -7.18
C ALA A 47 -1.51 -14.32 -6.62
N VAL A 48 -2.61 -14.20 -7.34
CA VAL A 48 -3.87 -14.79 -6.94
C VAL A 48 -3.99 -16.22 -7.48
N SER A 49 -3.82 -16.39 -8.79
CA SER A 49 -4.10 -17.69 -9.43
C SER A 49 -3.15 -18.79 -9.00
N GLN A 50 -1.92 -18.45 -8.60
CA GLN A 50 -0.92 -19.42 -8.17
C GLN A 50 -0.82 -19.55 -6.65
N SER A 51 -1.70 -18.92 -5.91
CA SER A 51 -1.72 -19.09 -4.47
C SER A 51 -2.38 -20.41 -4.09
N HIS A 52 -2.19 -20.85 -2.85
CA HIS A 52 -2.80 -22.07 -2.36
C HIS A 52 -4.31 -21.93 -2.27
N ASN A 53 -4.81 -20.74 -2.06
CA ASN A 53 -6.24 -20.47 -1.96
C ASN A 53 -6.55 -19.20 -2.74
N PRO A 54 -6.82 -19.32 -4.04
CA PRO A 54 -7.03 -18.11 -4.87
C PRO A 54 -8.18 -17.23 -4.40
N VAL A 55 -9.28 -17.81 -3.94
CA VAL A 55 -10.40 -17.01 -3.45
C VAL A 55 -10.01 -16.21 -2.21
N GLY A 56 -9.33 -16.87 -1.27
CA GLY A 56 -8.84 -16.19 -0.08
C GLY A 56 -7.82 -15.11 -0.42
N MET A 57 -6.93 -15.40 -1.37
CA MET A 57 -5.92 -14.43 -1.77
C MET A 57 -6.54 -13.23 -2.48
N ALA A 58 -7.56 -13.44 -3.30
CA ALA A 58 -8.27 -12.34 -3.94
C ALA A 58 -8.93 -11.45 -2.89
N SER A 59 -9.52 -12.05 -1.86
CA SER A 59 -10.11 -11.30 -0.76
C SER A 59 -9.04 -10.50 0.00
N ALA A 60 -7.88 -11.11 0.24
CA ALA A 60 -6.79 -10.42 0.92
C ALA A 60 -6.32 -9.20 0.14
N PHE A 61 -6.19 -9.33 -1.17
CA PHE A 61 -5.81 -8.19 -2.02
C PHE A 61 -6.88 -7.11 -2.01
N ARG A 62 -8.15 -7.50 -1.99
CA ARG A 62 -9.23 -6.52 -1.92
C ARG A 62 -9.10 -5.66 -0.67
N HIS A 63 -8.89 -6.27 0.49
CA HIS A 63 -8.72 -5.54 1.74
C HIS A 63 -7.46 -4.69 1.71
N ALA A 64 -6.38 -5.21 1.13
CA ALA A 64 -5.12 -4.48 1.03
C ALA A 64 -5.26 -3.21 0.20
N VAL A 65 -5.96 -3.31 -0.93
CA VAL A 65 -6.20 -2.16 -1.80
C VAL A 65 -7.05 -1.11 -1.09
N GLN A 66 -8.11 -1.55 -0.42
CA GLN A 66 -8.97 -0.62 0.31
C GLN A 66 -8.20 0.09 1.41
N GLY A 67 -7.42 -0.65 2.19
CA GLY A 67 -6.64 -0.06 3.27
C GLY A 67 -5.62 0.95 2.76
N GLY A 68 -4.92 0.59 1.69
CA GLY A 68 -3.94 1.50 1.10
C GLY A 68 -4.57 2.78 0.57
N ARG A 69 -5.72 2.66 -0.09
CA ARG A 69 -6.43 3.82 -0.61
C ARG A 69 -6.90 4.73 0.52
N GLU A 70 -7.48 4.15 1.56
CA GLU A 70 -7.93 4.92 2.70
C GLU A 70 -6.77 5.61 3.39
N GLY A 71 -5.63 4.93 3.51
CA GLY A 71 -4.43 5.52 4.07
C GLY A 71 -3.94 6.72 3.27
N PHE A 72 -3.90 6.57 1.96
CA PHE A 72 -3.48 7.66 1.09
C PHE A 72 -4.41 8.88 1.24
N LEU A 73 -5.71 8.64 1.21
CA LEU A 73 -6.69 9.73 1.30
C LEU A 73 -6.69 10.40 2.67
N SER A 74 -6.31 9.67 3.71
CA SER A 74 -6.25 10.20 5.07
C SER A 74 -4.97 10.97 5.36
N GLY A 75 -3.94 10.80 4.54
CA GLY A 75 -2.64 11.46 4.73
C GLY A 75 -1.78 10.69 5.70
N LEU A 76 -0.75 10.03 5.18
CA LEU A 76 0.13 9.22 6.00
C LEU A 76 1.09 10.08 6.81
N MET A 77 1.38 9.63 8.03
CA MET A 77 2.39 10.28 8.86
C MET A 77 3.77 10.05 8.26
N PRO A 78 4.65 11.05 8.27
CA PRO A 78 6.02 10.86 7.80
C PRO A 78 6.73 9.84 8.69
N SER A 79 7.31 8.82 8.09
CA SER A 79 7.90 7.72 8.85
C SER A 79 9.10 8.15 9.68
N SER A 80 9.90 9.10 9.18
CA SER A 80 11.07 9.55 9.93
C SER A 80 10.68 10.25 11.23
N ASP A 81 9.60 11.02 11.20
CA ASP A 81 9.13 11.71 12.38
C ASP A 81 8.55 10.73 13.38
N MET A 82 7.93 9.69 12.89
CA MET A 82 7.35 8.69 13.74
C MET A 82 8.38 8.02 14.62
N ALA A 83 9.54 7.74 14.08
CA ALA A 83 10.57 7.06 14.83
C ALA A 83 11.02 7.85 16.05
N VAL A 84 11.00 9.14 15.95
CA VAL A 84 11.40 10.00 17.05
C VAL A 84 10.26 10.18 18.05
N ALA A 85 9.10 10.39 17.54
CA ALA A 85 7.97 10.76 18.36
C ALA A 85 7.50 9.66 19.28
N THR A 86 7.66 8.44 18.90
CA THR A 86 7.09 7.36 19.69
C THR A 86 7.91 6.98 20.88
N THR A 87 9.17 7.35 20.91
CA THR A 87 10.04 6.91 21.96
C THR A 87 9.52 7.18 23.36
N PRO A 88 9.23 8.39 23.68
CA PRO A 88 8.85 8.66 25.05
C PRO A 88 7.50 8.12 25.41
N VAL A 89 6.71 7.96 24.50
CA VAL A 89 5.42 7.60 24.81
C VAL A 89 5.25 6.21 25.02
N GLY A 90 6.17 5.61 24.71
CA GLY A 90 6.17 4.33 24.98
C GLY A 90 4.94 3.74 25.20
N GLY A 91 4.94 2.89 25.17
CA GLY A 91 3.97 2.24 25.52
C GLY A 91 2.68 2.49 25.15
N GLN A 92 2.43 3.08 24.82
CA GLN A 92 1.21 3.32 24.61
C GLN A 92 0.66 2.40 23.86
N PRO A 93 0.70 1.85 23.76
CA PRO A 93 0.49 1.00 23.09
C PRO A 93 -0.27 0.68 22.20
N PHE A 94 -0.27 0.89 22.12
CA PHE A 94 -0.86 0.73 21.36
C PHE A 94 -1.06 -0.14 20.77
N VAL A 95 -0.88 -0.31 20.87
CA VAL A 95 -1.02 -1.00 20.58
C VAL A 95 -1.86 -1.62 20.31
N LEU A 96 -2.35 -1.63 20.39
CA LEU A 96 -3.16 -2.12 20.20
C LEU A 96 -3.76 -2.35 19.37
N LEU A 97 -3.79 -2.38 18.90
CA LEU A 97 -4.49 -2.60 18.25
C LEU A 97 -4.68 -3.21 17.65
#